data_35e7d784c61979791a30e9ecfc2e2140
#
_entry.id   35e7d784c61979791a30e9ecfc2e2140
#
_cell.length_a   1.000
_cell.length_b   1.000
_cell.length_c   1.000
_cell.angle_alpha   90.00
_cell.angle_beta   90.00
_cell.angle_gamma   90.00
#
_symmetry.space_group_name_H-M   'P 1'
#
loop_
_entity.id
_entity.type
_entity.pdbx_description
1 polymer ?
#
loop_
_entity_poly.entity_id
_entity_poly.type
_entity_poly.pdbx_seq_one_letter_code
_entity_poly.pdbx_strand_id
1 'polypeptide(L)'
;NYVFTTGGIGPTHDDITAKSISKAFNVKYEVNKEAYKILENYYKQGEFNEGRQKMAWTPSQAKLISNPTSGAPGFIIGNVYCLPGVPSILKSMLGGLNNLISGGKPIISHTINLRTVESEIAKSLTLVQDSNKDVEIGSYPFFKAGKLGVAIVIRSDEQSKIDICTSQILEFVNKKNIKIINRG
;
A
#
# COMPACT_ATOMS: atom_id res chain seq x y z
N ASN A 1 6.71 2.33 12.41
CA ASN A 1 6.07 1.63 11.28
C ASN A 1 4.56 1.74 11.43
N TYR A 2 3.83 1.89 10.32
CA TYR A 2 2.37 1.91 10.26
C TYR A 2 1.85 0.58 9.74
N VAL A 3 0.70 0.14 10.24
CA VAL A 3 -0.03 -1.05 9.75
C VAL A 3 -1.37 -0.59 9.21
N PHE A 4 -1.70 -0.98 8.00
CA PHE A 4 -2.99 -0.68 7.37
C PHE A 4 -3.76 -1.98 7.15
N THR A 5 -5.01 -2.00 7.60
CA THR A 5 -5.97 -3.05 7.25
C THR A 5 -7.08 -2.45 6.39
N THR A 6 -7.51 -3.17 5.37
CA THR A 6 -8.59 -2.74 4.49
C THR A 6 -9.67 -3.79 4.44
N GLY A 7 -10.90 -3.42 4.85
CA GLY A 7 -12.05 -4.31 4.95
C GLY A 7 -12.30 -4.89 6.34
N GLY A 8 -13.40 -5.61 6.48
CA GLY A 8 -13.81 -6.27 7.70
C GLY A 8 -14.30 -5.33 8.83
N ILE A 9 -14.69 -4.10 8.49
CA ILE A 9 -15.28 -3.10 9.42
C ILE A 9 -16.70 -2.70 9.01
N GLY A 10 -17.34 -3.48 8.15
CA GLY A 10 -18.67 -3.27 7.65
C GLY A 10 -19.78 -3.87 8.53
N PRO A 11 -21.02 -3.96 7.98
CA PRO A 11 -22.21 -4.36 8.74
C PRO A 11 -22.44 -5.87 8.79
N THR A 12 -21.67 -6.69 8.06
CA THR A 12 -21.96 -8.12 7.86
C THR A 12 -21.33 -9.00 8.95
N HIS A 13 -21.69 -10.27 8.99
CA HIS A 13 -21.26 -11.18 10.04
C HIS A 13 -19.76 -11.52 9.97
N ASP A 14 -19.18 -11.47 8.79
CA ASP A 14 -17.76 -11.69 8.48
C ASP A 14 -16.88 -10.44 8.68
N ASP A 15 -17.47 -9.28 8.95
CA ASP A 15 -16.74 -8.08 9.35
C ASP A 15 -16.26 -8.19 10.80
N ILE A 16 -15.08 -8.81 10.99
CA ILE A 16 -14.53 -9.11 12.32
C ILE A 16 -13.26 -8.31 12.65
N THR A 17 -12.80 -7.42 11.77
CA THR A 17 -11.53 -6.69 11.93
C THR A 17 -11.49 -5.89 13.23
N ALA A 18 -12.50 -5.09 13.54
CA ALA A 18 -12.54 -4.28 14.76
C ALA A 18 -12.47 -5.13 16.04
N LYS A 19 -13.20 -6.25 16.07
CA LYS A 19 -13.17 -7.21 17.19
C LYS A 19 -11.80 -7.88 17.32
N SER A 20 -11.18 -8.27 16.20
CA SER A 20 -9.86 -8.91 16.17
C SER A 20 -8.75 -7.95 16.64
N ILE A 21 -8.79 -6.71 16.19
CA ILE A 21 -7.87 -5.65 16.62
C ILE A 21 -8.05 -5.34 18.11
N SER A 22 -9.29 -5.26 18.61
CA SER A 22 -9.54 -5.09 20.05
C SER A 22 -8.87 -6.18 20.87
N LYS A 23 -8.98 -7.44 20.41
CA LYS A 23 -8.34 -8.59 21.06
C LYS A 23 -6.80 -8.50 21.00
N ALA A 24 -6.24 -8.12 19.86
CA ALA A 24 -4.79 -7.99 19.67
C ALA A 24 -4.17 -6.91 20.58
N PHE A 25 -4.89 -5.82 20.81
CA PHE A 25 -4.48 -4.74 21.71
C PHE A 25 -4.91 -4.94 23.17
N ASN A 26 -5.58 -6.05 23.47
CA ASN A 26 -6.13 -6.34 24.81
C ASN A 26 -7.00 -5.21 25.39
N VAL A 27 -7.87 -4.64 24.54
CA VAL A 27 -8.82 -3.58 24.91
C VAL A 27 -10.25 -4.05 24.67
N LYS A 28 -11.22 -3.36 25.27
CA LYS A 28 -12.64 -3.67 25.08
C LYS A 28 -13.06 -3.38 23.63
N TYR A 29 -13.90 -4.25 23.09
CA TYR A 29 -14.66 -4.01 21.87
C TYR A 29 -16.02 -3.48 22.28
N GLU A 30 -16.32 -2.22 22.00
CA GLU A 30 -17.50 -1.53 22.47
C GLU A 30 -18.01 -0.48 21.48
N VAL A 31 -19.24 0.02 21.72
CA VAL A 31 -19.83 1.08 20.92
C VAL A 31 -19.05 2.38 21.13
N ASN A 32 -18.49 2.91 20.06
CA ASN A 32 -17.94 4.27 20.02
C ASN A 32 -19.13 5.26 19.84
N LYS A 33 -19.35 6.09 20.85
CA LYS A 33 -20.49 7.02 20.87
C LYS A 33 -20.45 8.04 19.74
N GLU A 34 -19.26 8.49 19.34
CA GLU A 34 -19.11 9.44 18.23
C GLU A 34 -19.42 8.75 16.89
N ALA A 35 -18.89 7.56 16.65
CA ALA A 35 -19.20 6.76 15.46
C ALA A 35 -20.70 6.45 15.36
N TYR A 36 -21.31 6.08 16.48
CA TYR A 36 -22.74 5.82 16.54
C TYR A 36 -23.55 7.06 16.12
N LYS A 37 -23.24 8.23 16.68
CA LYS A 37 -23.91 9.49 16.35
C LYS A 37 -23.69 9.91 14.89
N ILE A 38 -22.50 9.70 14.33
CA ILE A 38 -22.21 9.96 12.92
C ILE A 38 -23.11 9.09 12.03
N LEU A 39 -23.21 7.80 12.32
CA LEU A 39 -24.02 6.86 11.54
C LEU A 39 -25.53 7.13 11.70
N GLU A 40 -25.99 7.40 12.91
CA GLU A 40 -27.39 7.74 13.18
C GLU A 40 -27.83 8.98 12.39
N ASN A 41 -26.97 10.01 12.30
CA ASN A 41 -27.24 11.22 11.52
C ASN A 41 -27.11 11.00 10.00
N TYR A 42 -26.32 10.03 9.57
CA TYR A 42 -26.12 9.74 8.15
C TYR A 42 -27.28 8.98 7.53
N TYR A 43 -27.88 8.03 8.26
CA TYR A 43 -28.98 7.23 7.77
C TYR A 43 -30.33 7.90 8.02
N LYS A 44 -31.30 7.69 7.13
CA LYS A 44 -32.66 8.15 7.30
C LYS A 44 -33.33 7.40 8.46
N GLN A 45 -34.38 8.01 9.01
CA GLN A 45 -35.16 7.41 10.05
C GLN A 45 -35.67 6.00 9.66
N GLY A 46 -35.43 5.00 10.52
CA GLY A 46 -35.76 3.60 10.27
C GLY A 46 -34.74 2.80 9.46
N GLU A 47 -33.72 3.45 8.88
CA GLU A 47 -32.67 2.76 8.12
C GLU A 47 -31.46 2.38 8.96
N PHE A 48 -31.29 2.95 10.15
CA PHE A 48 -30.17 2.67 11.06
C PHE A 48 -30.45 1.40 11.88
N ASN A 49 -30.42 0.25 11.19
CA ASN A 49 -30.66 -1.08 11.76
C ASN A 49 -29.42 -1.64 12.51
N GLU A 50 -29.58 -2.80 13.17
CA GLU A 50 -28.52 -3.45 13.95
C GLU A 50 -27.21 -3.68 13.17
N GLY A 51 -27.30 -4.10 11.90
CA GLY A 51 -26.12 -4.28 11.05
C GLY A 51 -25.35 -2.97 10.86
N ARG A 52 -26.07 -1.86 10.64
CA ARG A 52 -25.45 -0.53 10.50
C ARG A 52 -24.92 -0.02 11.82
N GLN A 53 -25.58 -0.30 12.95
CA GLN A 53 -25.09 0.01 14.30
C GLN A 53 -23.79 -0.73 14.63
N LYS A 54 -23.61 -1.95 14.11
CA LYS A 54 -22.35 -2.71 14.28
C LYS A 54 -21.13 -1.93 13.81
N MET A 55 -21.23 -1.09 12.78
CA MET A 55 -20.13 -0.27 12.27
C MET A 55 -19.67 0.82 13.26
N ALA A 56 -20.43 1.06 14.33
CA ALA A 56 -20.02 1.94 15.44
C ALA A 56 -19.20 1.22 16.51
N TRP A 57 -19.02 -0.09 16.42
CA TRP A 57 -18.25 -0.85 17.38
C TRP A 57 -16.76 -0.82 17.02
N THR A 58 -15.95 -0.31 17.94
CA THR A 58 -14.50 -0.16 17.75
C THR A 58 -13.74 -0.62 19.01
N PRO A 59 -12.42 -0.74 18.95
CA PRO A 59 -11.60 -0.80 20.16
C PRO A 59 -11.84 0.44 21.03
N SER A 60 -11.94 0.28 22.37
CA SER A 60 -12.30 1.35 23.32
C SER A 60 -11.38 2.59 23.29
N GLN A 61 -10.15 2.44 22.83
CA GLN A 61 -9.17 3.53 22.72
C GLN A 61 -8.97 4.03 21.29
N ALA A 62 -9.81 3.59 20.35
CA ALA A 62 -9.68 3.96 18.94
C ALA A 62 -10.04 5.42 18.70
N LYS A 63 -9.26 6.08 17.84
CA LYS A 63 -9.59 7.36 17.23
C LYS A 63 -10.27 7.11 15.89
N LEU A 64 -11.28 7.91 15.55
CA LEU A 64 -11.99 7.74 14.28
C LEU A 64 -11.23 8.34 13.10
N ILE A 65 -11.36 7.70 11.95
CA ILE A 65 -10.95 8.23 10.65
C ILE A 65 -12.22 8.62 9.91
N SER A 66 -12.33 9.89 9.54
CA SER A 66 -13.50 10.41 8.81
C SER A 66 -13.68 9.73 7.45
N ASN A 67 -14.93 9.40 7.13
CA ASN A 67 -15.31 8.86 5.83
C ASN A 67 -16.27 9.84 5.13
N PRO A 68 -15.79 10.63 4.19
CA PRO A 68 -16.61 11.65 3.52
C PRO A 68 -17.62 11.06 2.54
N THR A 69 -17.49 9.78 2.18
CA THR A 69 -18.31 9.16 1.11
C THR A 69 -19.52 8.42 1.65
N SER A 70 -19.36 7.61 2.70
CA SER A 70 -20.42 6.71 3.18
C SER A 70 -20.76 6.87 4.67
N GLY A 71 -20.19 7.86 5.33
CA GLY A 71 -20.45 8.17 6.74
C GLY A 71 -19.85 7.19 7.75
N ALA A 72 -19.71 5.90 7.41
CA ALA A 72 -19.16 4.89 8.31
C ALA A 72 -17.65 5.11 8.52
N PRO A 73 -17.19 5.53 9.72
CA PRO A 73 -15.79 5.87 9.94
C PRO A 73 -14.89 4.64 9.95
N GLY A 74 -13.62 4.84 9.56
CA GLY A 74 -12.54 3.94 9.95
C GLY A 74 -12.05 4.27 11.37
N PHE A 75 -11.01 3.58 11.83
CA PHE A 75 -10.43 3.87 13.14
C PHE A 75 -8.93 3.61 13.19
N ILE A 76 -8.29 4.23 14.18
CA ILE A 76 -6.86 4.10 14.48
C ILE A 76 -6.72 3.66 15.94
N ILE A 77 -5.87 2.66 16.17
CA ILE A 77 -5.40 2.32 17.51
C ILE A 77 -3.88 2.06 17.46
N GLY A 78 -3.11 2.75 18.29
CA GLY A 78 -1.66 2.69 18.24
C GLY A 78 -1.15 3.09 16.84
N ASN A 79 -0.46 2.16 16.19
CA ASN A 79 0.06 2.33 14.83
C ASN A 79 -0.77 1.60 13.75
N VAL A 80 -1.94 1.09 14.09
CA VAL A 80 -2.83 0.33 13.20
C VAL A 80 -3.98 1.22 12.72
N TYR A 81 -4.13 1.32 11.40
CA TYR A 81 -5.14 2.08 10.69
C TYR A 81 -6.11 1.12 10.02
N CYS A 82 -7.36 1.14 10.43
CA CYS A 82 -8.40 0.25 9.90
C CYS A 82 -9.35 1.03 8.98
N LEU A 83 -9.39 0.64 7.72
CA LEU A 83 -10.10 1.33 6.64
C LEU A 83 -11.07 0.36 5.95
N PRO A 84 -12.12 0.85 5.27
CA PRO A 84 -13.05 0.01 4.52
C PRO A 84 -12.38 -0.66 3.32
N GLY A 85 -12.94 -1.80 2.88
CA GLY A 85 -12.44 -2.56 1.74
C GLY A 85 -12.88 -2.04 0.38
N VAL A 86 -13.90 -1.18 0.30
CA VAL A 86 -14.42 -0.64 -0.95
C VAL A 86 -13.42 0.38 -1.54
N PRO A 87 -12.84 0.14 -2.73
CA PRO A 87 -11.72 0.94 -3.24
C PRO A 87 -12.01 2.44 -3.38
N SER A 88 -13.22 2.82 -3.80
CA SER A 88 -13.61 4.22 -3.94
C SER A 88 -13.68 4.95 -2.59
N ILE A 89 -14.22 4.27 -1.56
CA ILE A 89 -14.32 4.79 -0.21
C ILE A 89 -12.93 4.88 0.43
N LEU A 90 -12.13 3.83 0.31
CA LEU A 90 -10.74 3.82 0.78
C LEU A 90 -9.95 5.01 0.22
N LYS A 91 -10.01 5.23 -1.10
CA LYS A 91 -9.33 6.37 -1.75
C LYS A 91 -9.77 7.72 -1.19
N SER A 92 -11.08 7.91 -0.94
CA SER A 92 -11.59 9.17 -0.38
C SER A 92 -11.11 9.43 1.05
N MET A 93 -10.85 8.36 1.83
CA MET A 93 -10.38 8.47 3.21
C MET A 93 -8.88 8.71 3.33
N LEU A 94 -8.07 8.26 2.34
CA LEU A 94 -6.60 8.40 2.38
C LEU A 94 -6.16 9.86 2.49
N GLY A 95 -6.85 10.78 1.84
CA GLY A 95 -6.54 12.22 1.94
C GLY A 95 -6.58 12.77 3.36
N GLY A 96 -7.48 12.24 4.21
CA GLY A 96 -7.59 12.61 5.63
C GLY A 96 -6.45 12.09 6.50
N LEU A 97 -5.61 11.16 6.01
CA LEU A 97 -4.50 10.59 6.76
C LEU A 97 -3.19 11.37 6.63
N ASN A 98 -3.08 12.30 5.67
CA ASN A 98 -1.84 13.02 5.37
C ASN A 98 -1.21 13.71 6.59
N ASN A 99 -2.03 14.20 7.53
CA ASN A 99 -1.57 14.85 8.75
C ASN A 99 -1.35 13.87 9.93
N LEU A 100 -1.72 12.61 9.76
CA LEU A 100 -1.64 11.56 10.79
C LEU A 100 -0.46 10.62 10.57
N ILE A 101 0.14 10.68 9.38
CA ILE A 101 1.22 9.79 8.96
C ILE A 101 2.43 10.64 8.61
N SER A 102 3.55 10.36 9.27
CA SER A 102 4.84 10.92 8.84
C SER A 102 5.40 10.06 7.73
N GLY A 103 5.57 10.62 6.55
CA GLY A 103 6.23 9.94 5.44
C GLY A 103 7.70 9.67 5.73
N GLY A 104 8.24 8.59 5.16
CA GLY A 104 9.68 8.41 5.00
C GLY A 104 10.21 9.28 3.85
N LYS A 105 11.50 9.15 3.53
CA LYS A 105 12.05 9.71 2.28
C LYS A 105 11.33 9.07 1.09
N PRO A 106 10.94 9.86 0.08
CA PRO A 106 10.34 9.31 -1.13
C PRO A 106 11.29 8.30 -1.77
N ILE A 107 10.74 7.15 -2.19
CA ILE A 107 11.51 6.20 -2.98
C ILE A 107 11.46 6.64 -4.45
N ILE A 108 12.63 6.88 -5.01
CA ILE A 108 12.83 7.19 -6.42
C ILE A 108 12.94 5.85 -7.17
N SER A 109 12.39 5.79 -8.37
CA SER A 109 12.55 4.61 -9.24
C SER A 109 13.08 5.01 -10.61
N HIS A 110 13.98 4.20 -11.17
CA HIS A 110 14.48 4.32 -12.53
C HIS A 110 14.29 3.01 -13.27
N THR A 111 13.80 3.05 -14.51
CA THR A 111 13.48 1.84 -15.27
C THR A 111 14.31 1.76 -16.53
N ILE A 112 14.93 0.60 -16.78
CA ILE A 112 15.67 0.29 -18.00
C ILE A 112 14.95 -0.87 -18.71
N ASN A 113 14.42 -0.62 -19.89
CA ASN A 113 13.77 -1.65 -20.68
C ASN A 113 14.73 -2.27 -21.69
N LEU A 114 14.91 -3.57 -21.59
CA LEU A 114 15.85 -4.35 -22.38
C LEU A 114 15.13 -5.33 -23.31
N ARG A 115 15.73 -5.58 -24.45
CA ARG A 115 15.30 -6.65 -25.38
C ARG A 115 16.07 -7.92 -25.09
N THR A 116 15.63 -8.63 -24.07
CA THR A 116 16.25 -9.88 -23.61
C THR A 116 15.24 -10.67 -22.78
N VAL A 117 15.63 -11.82 -22.27
CA VAL A 117 14.89 -12.64 -21.31
C VAL A 117 15.60 -12.64 -19.95
N GLU A 118 14.86 -12.84 -18.88
CA GLU A 118 15.41 -12.78 -17.51
C GLU A 118 16.59 -13.73 -17.29
N SER A 119 16.52 -14.94 -17.84
CA SER A 119 17.57 -15.95 -17.67
C SER A 119 18.94 -15.49 -18.17
N GLU A 120 19.00 -14.63 -19.18
CA GLU A 120 20.27 -14.10 -19.72
C GLU A 120 20.92 -13.05 -18.83
N ILE A 121 20.15 -12.35 -18.02
CA ILE A 121 20.62 -11.26 -17.18
C ILE A 121 20.62 -11.59 -15.69
N ALA A 122 19.97 -12.66 -15.25
CA ALA A 122 19.77 -13.01 -13.84
C ALA A 122 21.09 -13.01 -13.04
N LYS A 123 22.10 -13.72 -13.50
CA LYS A 123 23.42 -13.78 -12.83
C LYS A 123 24.07 -12.41 -12.70
N SER A 124 24.03 -11.59 -13.75
CA SER A 124 24.59 -10.24 -13.75
C SER A 124 23.82 -9.30 -12.82
N LEU A 125 22.48 -9.39 -12.80
CA LEU A 125 21.66 -8.62 -11.87
C LEU A 125 21.91 -8.99 -10.41
N THR A 126 22.07 -10.28 -10.11
CA THR A 126 22.43 -10.72 -8.75
C THR A 126 23.74 -10.09 -8.29
N LEU A 127 24.79 -10.07 -9.13
CA LEU A 127 26.07 -9.45 -8.79
C LEU A 127 25.93 -7.94 -8.52
N VAL A 128 25.12 -7.24 -9.33
CA VAL A 128 24.87 -5.81 -9.11
C VAL A 128 24.06 -5.61 -7.82
N GLN A 129 23.04 -6.42 -7.55
CA GLN A 129 22.27 -6.34 -6.32
C GLN A 129 23.13 -6.59 -5.07
N ASP A 130 23.99 -7.59 -5.10
CA ASP A 130 24.89 -7.92 -3.98
C ASP A 130 25.88 -6.80 -3.67
N SER A 131 26.28 -6.04 -4.70
CA SER A 131 27.17 -4.87 -4.56
C SER A 131 26.45 -3.60 -4.12
N ASN A 132 25.10 -3.56 -4.20
CA ASN A 132 24.27 -2.40 -3.92
C ASN A 132 23.12 -2.75 -2.97
N LYS A 133 23.44 -3.11 -1.72
CA LYS A 133 22.45 -3.60 -0.74
C LYS A 133 21.39 -2.56 -0.34
N ASP A 134 21.69 -1.27 -0.49
CA ASP A 134 20.79 -0.15 -0.20
C ASP A 134 19.92 0.25 -1.39
N VAL A 135 19.97 -0.53 -2.48
CA VAL A 135 19.16 -0.33 -3.68
C VAL A 135 18.34 -1.59 -3.91
N GLU A 136 17.08 -1.43 -4.24
CA GLU A 136 16.20 -2.54 -4.63
C GLU A 136 16.17 -2.65 -6.15
N ILE A 137 16.53 -3.84 -6.68
CA ILE A 137 16.51 -4.11 -8.12
C ILE A 137 15.47 -5.20 -8.39
N GLY A 138 14.42 -4.85 -9.17
CA GLY A 138 13.43 -5.80 -9.68
C GLY A 138 13.59 -6.04 -11.17
N SER A 139 13.31 -7.27 -11.64
CA SER A 139 13.18 -7.59 -13.05
C SER A 139 11.76 -8.04 -13.37
N TYR A 140 11.19 -7.48 -14.42
CA TYR A 140 9.80 -7.70 -14.81
C TYR A 140 9.72 -8.03 -16.29
N PRO A 141 9.48 -9.31 -16.67
CA PRO A 141 9.29 -9.69 -18.04
C PRO A 141 8.06 -9.02 -18.62
N PHE A 142 8.13 -8.61 -19.87
CA PHE A 142 6.98 -8.11 -20.61
C PHE A 142 6.95 -8.64 -22.03
N PHE A 143 5.73 -8.71 -22.58
CA PHE A 143 5.49 -9.00 -23.98
C PHE A 143 4.67 -7.86 -24.60
N LYS A 144 5.30 -7.10 -25.47
CA LYS A 144 4.64 -5.94 -26.10
C LYS A 144 4.87 -5.94 -27.61
N ALA A 145 3.78 -5.82 -28.36
CA ALA A 145 3.80 -5.81 -29.85
C ALA A 145 4.58 -6.98 -30.46
N GLY A 146 4.33 -8.23 -29.99
CA GLY A 146 4.97 -9.43 -30.49
C GLY A 146 6.44 -9.61 -30.07
N LYS A 147 6.94 -8.81 -29.14
CA LYS A 147 8.35 -8.79 -28.75
C LYS A 147 8.52 -8.96 -27.25
N LEU A 148 9.37 -9.91 -26.86
CA LEU A 148 9.79 -10.13 -25.48
C LEU A 148 10.75 -9.03 -25.01
N GLY A 149 10.68 -8.70 -23.74
CA GLY A 149 11.60 -7.81 -23.09
C GLY A 149 11.57 -7.96 -21.58
N VAL A 150 12.50 -7.30 -20.91
CA VAL A 150 12.58 -7.23 -19.44
C VAL A 150 12.73 -5.77 -19.02
N ALA A 151 11.89 -5.32 -18.10
CA ALA A 151 12.04 -4.04 -17.43
C ALA A 151 12.83 -4.26 -16.14
N ILE A 152 14.01 -3.65 -16.04
CA ILE A 152 14.78 -3.58 -14.80
C ILE A 152 14.36 -2.30 -14.08
N VAL A 153 13.81 -2.43 -12.87
CA VAL A 153 13.40 -1.30 -12.03
C VAL A 153 14.35 -1.19 -10.85
N ILE A 154 15.01 -0.06 -10.74
CA ILE A 154 15.96 0.28 -9.68
C ILE A 154 15.28 1.26 -8.75
N ARG A 155 15.27 0.99 -7.43
CA ARG A 155 14.63 1.83 -6.42
C ARG A 155 15.59 2.16 -5.29
N SER A 156 15.63 3.42 -4.88
CA SER A 156 16.36 3.90 -3.70
C SER A 156 15.77 5.21 -3.20
N ASP A 157 16.12 5.61 -1.99
CA ASP A 157 15.83 6.94 -1.44
C ASP A 157 16.85 8.01 -1.87
N GLU A 158 17.91 7.62 -2.62
CA GLU A 158 18.98 8.50 -3.07
C GLU A 158 19.27 8.32 -4.56
N GLN A 159 19.24 9.41 -5.31
CA GLN A 159 19.50 9.42 -6.75
C GLN A 159 20.91 8.92 -7.09
N SER A 160 21.93 9.30 -6.30
CA SER A 160 23.31 8.88 -6.51
C SER A 160 23.50 7.34 -6.50
N LYS A 161 22.77 6.65 -5.64
CA LYS A 161 22.79 5.18 -5.57
C LYS A 161 22.14 4.56 -6.82
N ILE A 162 21.05 5.16 -7.31
CA ILE A 162 20.40 4.75 -8.56
C ILE A 162 21.36 4.93 -9.75
N ASP A 163 22.08 6.04 -9.82
CA ASP A 163 23.00 6.34 -10.91
C ASP A 163 24.19 5.36 -10.94
N ILE A 164 24.76 5.02 -9.79
CA ILE A 164 25.83 4.01 -9.66
C ILE A 164 25.30 2.65 -10.13
N CYS A 165 24.19 2.21 -9.61
CA CYS A 165 23.56 0.93 -9.97
C CYS A 165 23.21 0.88 -11.45
N THR A 166 22.63 1.96 -12.01
CA THR A 166 22.33 2.12 -13.42
C THR A 166 23.57 1.94 -14.28
N SER A 167 24.69 2.57 -13.89
CA SER A 167 25.96 2.48 -14.63
C SER A 167 26.49 1.04 -14.67
N GLN A 168 26.44 0.31 -13.57
CA GLN A 168 26.84 -1.11 -13.49
C GLN A 168 25.95 -2.00 -14.37
N ILE A 169 24.63 -1.74 -14.38
CA ILE A 169 23.71 -2.47 -15.25
C ILE A 169 24.01 -2.19 -16.72
N LEU A 170 24.24 -0.94 -17.08
CA LEU A 170 24.58 -0.59 -18.46
C LEU A 170 25.91 -1.18 -18.92
N GLU A 171 26.88 -1.35 -18.03
CA GLU A 171 28.17 -1.98 -18.34
C GLU A 171 27.96 -3.44 -18.78
N PHE A 172 27.24 -4.26 -18.03
CA PHE A 172 27.01 -5.65 -18.44
C PHE A 172 26.08 -5.77 -19.65
N VAL A 173 25.08 -4.88 -19.77
CA VAL A 173 24.18 -4.80 -20.93
C VAL A 173 24.97 -4.56 -22.19
N ASN A 174 25.93 -3.62 -22.18
CA ASN A 174 26.80 -3.32 -23.30
C ASN A 174 27.77 -4.50 -23.59
N LYS A 175 28.39 -5.10 -22.57
CA LYS A 175 29.26 -6.28 -22.72
C LYS A 175 28.55 -7.47 -23.36
N LYS A 176 27.28 -7.63 -23.10
CA LYS A 176 26.43 -8.70 -23.66
C LYS A 176 25.75 -8.32 -24.99
N ASN A 177 26.00 -7.12 -25.52
CA ASN A 177 25.34 -6.58 -26.72
C ASN A 177 23.80 -6.62 -26.63
N ILE A 178 23.23 -6.43 -25.44
CA ILE A 178 21.77 -6.41 -25.22
C ILE A 178 21.23 -5.06 -25.65
N LYS A 179 20.19 -5.08 -26.48
CA LYS A 179 19.54 -3.85 -26.97
C LYS A 179 18.71 -3.19 -25.88
N ILE A 180 18.98 -1.92 -25.58
CA ILE A 180 18.14 -1.06 -24.74
C ILE A 180 16.96 -0.54 -25.58
N ILE A 181 15.75 -0.66 -25.07
CA ILE A 181 14.52 -0.19 -25.72
C ILE A 181 14.28 1.28 -25.37
N ASN A 182 14.25 1.58 -24.08
CA ASN A 182 14.14 2.94 -23.51
C ASN A 182 14.62 2.96 -22.05
N ARG A 183 14.81 4.17 -21.52
CA ARG A 183 15.11 4.47 -20.11
C ARG A 183 14.09 5.48 -19.63
N GLY A 184 13.59 5.34 -18.41
CA GLY A 184 12.60 6.24 -17.82
C GLY A 184 12.73 6.34 -16.32
#